data_c56524a199ae0cb714bab0a23d2c88b7
#
_entry.id   c56524a199ae0cb714bab0a23d2c88b7
#
_cell.length_a   1.000
_cell.length_b   1.000
_cell.length_c   1.000
_cell.angle_alpha   90.00
_cell.angle_beta   90.00
_cell.angle_gamma   90.00
#
_symmetry.space_group_name_H-M   'P 1'
#
loop_
_entity.id
_entity.type
_entity.pdbx_description
1 polymer ?
#
loop_
_entity_poly.entity_id
_entity_poly.type
_entity_poly.pdbx_seq_one_letter_code
_entity_poly.pdbx_strand_id
1 'polypeptide(L)'
;MSSLRPSARATGPDGREWEIYAYRPRVAVATGRLRRLRSLFAPRAREWTVEAVSWAPYEVRHRWTVAGERRGQVLASVEGQLARGEHPRPRNAKQETL
;
A
#
# COMPACT_ATOMS: atom_id res chain seq x y z
N MET A 1 -19.66 0.10 9.96
CA MET A 1 -18.66 -0.42 9.02
C MET A 1 -17.49 0.52 8.94
N SER A 2 -16.34 0.01 9.25
CA SER A 2 -15.13 0.81 9.11
C SER A 2 -14.66 0.75 7.67
N SER A 3 -14.94 1.76 6.90
CA SER A 3 -14.26 1.94 5.64
C SER A 3 -12.88 2.53 5.93
N LEU A 4 -11.85 1.99 5.30
CA LEU A 4 -10.53 2.58 5.35
C LEU A 4 -10.59 3.98 4.76
N ARG A 5 -10.06 4.94 5.49
CA ARG A 5 -9.91 6.29 4.97
C ARG A 5 -8.56 6.40 4.26
N PRO A 6 -8.49 7.07 3.12
CA PRO A 6 -7.20 7.27 2.48
C PRO A 6 -6.27 8.08 3.38
N SER A 7 -5.02 7.64 3.44
CA SER A 7 -3.97 8.34 4.18
C SER A 7 -3.49 9.57 3.43
N ALA A 8 -3.60 9.55 2.10
CA ALA A 8 -3.21 10.65 1.23
C ALA A 8 -4.03 10.60 -0.06
N ARG A 9 -4.04 11.69 -0.79
CA ARG A 9 -4.68 11.79 -2.10
C ARG A 9 -3.74 12.53 -3.04
N ALA A 10 -3.80 12.19 -4.32
CA ALA A 10 -3.03 12.86 -5.34
C ALA A 10 -3.88 13.03 -6.59
N THR A 11 -3.62 14.12 -7.33
CA THR A 11 -4.25 14.35 -8.62
C THR A 11 -3.14 14.49 -9.64
N GLY A 12 -3.15 13.64 -10.65
CA GLY A 12 -2.18 13.67 -11.72
C GLY A 12 -2.46 14.80 -12.71
N PRO A 13 -1.49 15.11 -13.59
CA PRO A 13 -1.65 16.18 -14.58
C PRO A 13 -2.74 15.88 -15.62
N ASP A 14 -3.13 14.61 -15.76
CA ASP A 14 -4.23 14.18 -16.63
C ASP A 14 -5.61 14.30 -15.96
N GLY A 15 -5.65 14.79 -14.71
CA GLY A 15 -6.86 14.89 -13.93
C GLY A 15 -7.26 13.62 -13.19
N ARG A 16 -6.50 12.54 -13.34
CA ARG A 16 -6.78 11.29 -12.64
C ARG A 16 -6.57 11.46 -11.14
N GLU A 17 -7.56 11.08 -10.37
CA GLU A 17 -7.51 11.16 -8.92
C GLU A 17 -7.07 9.82 -8.32
N TRP A 18 -6.20 9.90 -7.32
CA TRP A 18 -5.67 8.75 -6.63
C TRP A 18 -5.98 8.83 -5.15
N GLU A 19 -6.36 7.71 -4.58
CA GLU A 19 -6.46 7.54 -3.14
C GLU A 19 -5.34 6.61 -2.69
N ILE A 20 -4.60 7.01 -1.67
CA ILE A 20 -3.44 6.27 -1.20
C ILE A 20 -3.72 5.82 0.22
N TYR A 21 -3.61 4.52 0.46
CA TYR A 21 -3.89 3.88 1.73
C TYR A 21 -2.62 3.30 2.32
N ALA A 22 -2.47 3.40 3.63
CA ALA A 22 -1.43 2.67 4.35
C ALA A 22 -2.12 1.89 5.47
N TYR A 23 -1.92 0.59 5.47
CA TYR A 23 -2.55 -0.27 6.46
C TYR A 23 -1.66 -1.47 6.77
N ARG A 24 -1.90 -2.06 7.91
CA ARG A 24 -1.27 -3.32 8.26
C ARG A 24 -1.97 -4.45 7.52
N PRO A 25 -1.23 -5.37 6.89
CA PRO A 25 -1.86 -6.50 6.24
C PRO A 25 -2.61 -7.32 7.30
N ARG A 26 -3.89 -7.58 7.02
CA ARG A 26 -4.64 -8.52 7.83
C ARG A 26 -4.11 -9.90 7.55
N VAL A 27 -3.56 -10.46 8.59
CA VAL A 27 -3.14 -11.83 8.55
C VAL A 27 -4.37 -12.68 8.79
N ALA A 28 -4.78 -13.46 7.79
CA ALA A 28 -5.87 -14.39 7.95
C ALA A 28 -5.59 -15.31 9.15
N VAL A 29 -6.58 -15.43 10.04
CA VAL A 29 -6.42 -16.29 11.19
C VAL A 29 -6.31 -17.73 10.70
N ALA A 30 -5.09 -18.24 10.72
CA ALA A 30 -4.84 -19.63 10.40
C ALA A 30 -4.96 -20.46 11.68
N THR A 31 -5.72 -21.52 11.61
CA THR A 31 -5.89 -22.43 12.72
C THR A 31 -4.86 -23.56 12.67
N GLY A 32 -4.44 -24.04 13.83
CA GLY A 32 -3.62 -25.23 13.94
C GLY A 32 -2.20 -25.09 13.40
N ARG A 33 -1.82 -25.96 12.47
CA ARG A 33 -0.46 -26.05 11.93
C ARG A 33 0.02 -24.78 11.24
N LEU A 34 -0.88 -24.12 10.54
CA LEU A 34 -0.56 -22.88 9.87
C LEU A 34 -0.20 -21.76 10.84
N ARG A 35 -0.78 -21.81 12.04
CA ARG A 35 -0.47 -20.85 13.08
C ARG A 35 0.96 -21.00 13.58
N ARG A 36 1.45 -22.22 13.68
CA ARG A 36 2.85 -22.48 14.05
C ARG A 36 3.83 -22.04 12.96
N LEU A 37 3.51 -22.36 11.71
CA LEU A 37 4.32 -21.91 10.58
C LEU A 37 4.39 -20.41 10.51
N ARG A 38 3.32 -19.75 10.89
CA ARG A 38 3.26 -18.31 10.92
C ARG A 38 4.12 -17.69 12.01
N SER A 39 4.24 -18.31 13.16
CA SER A 39 5.12 -17.80 14.19
C SER A 39 6.59 -17.88 13.76
N LEU A 40 6.94 -18.84 12.87
CA LEU A 40 8.29 -18.98 12.32
C LEU A 40 8.53 -18.02 11.15
N PHE A 41 7.49 -17.76 10.35
CA PHE A 41 7.56 -16.95 9.15
C PHE A 41 6.70 -15.71 9.25
N ALA A 42 6.26 -15.37 10.47
CA ALA A 42 5.41 -14.21 10.66
C ALA A 42 6.05 -13.01 9.98
N PRO A 43 5.30 -12.32 9.11
CA PRO A 43 5.78 -11.06 8.60
C PRO A 43 6.15 -10.24 9.81
N ARG A 44 7.29 -9.64 9.73
CA ARG A 44 7.75 -8.78 10.80
C ARG A 44 6.59 -7.87 11.16
N ALA A 45 6.29 -7.76 12.47
CA ALA A 45 5.18 -6.96 12.97
C ALA A 45 5.21 -5.51 12.49
N ARG A 46 6.28 -5.13 11.80
CA ARG A 46 6.54 -3.79 11.28
C ARG A 46 6.21 -3.61 9.81
N GLU A 47 5.79 -4.68 9.11
CA GLU A 47 5.43 -4.55 7.70
C GLU A 47 4.06 -3.92 7.54
N TRP A 48 3.99 -2.96 6.62
CA TRP A 48 2.77 -2.28 6.25
C TRP A 48 2.54 -2.45 4.76
N THR A 49 1.31 -2.27 4.34
CA THR A 49 0.94 -2.22 2.93
C THR A 49 0.59 -0.79 2.57
N VAL A 50 1.17 -0.29 1.50
CA VAL A 50 0.80 0.98 0.88
C VAL A 50 0.13 0.65 -0.44
N GLU A 51 -1.06 1.19 -0.67
CA GLU A 51 -1.84 0.92 -1.87
C GLU A 51 -2.35 2.21 -2.46
N ALA A 52 -2.12 2.40 -3.75
CA ALA A 52 -2.64 3.53 -4.50
C ALA A 52 -3.72 3.03 -5.46
N VAL A 53 -4.88 3.65 -5.43
CA VAL A 53 -6.02 3.26 -6.24
C VAL A 53 -6.57 4.45 -6.98
N SER A 54 -6.80 4.29 -8.27
CA SER A 54 -7.55 5.23 -9.09
C SER A 54 -8.77 4.50 -9.65
N TRP A 55 -9.94 5.10 -9.53
CA TRP A 55 -11.20 4.47 -9.93
C TRP A 55 -11.67 4.85 -11.32
N ALA A 56 -11.31 6.03 -11.79
CA ALA A 56 -11.81 6.56 -13.07
C ALA A 56 -10.65 6.95 -13.98
N PRO A 57 -10.77 6.77 -15.30
CA PRO A 57 -11.88 6.17 -16.05
C PRO A 57 -11.97 4.65 -15.91
N TYR A 58 -10.95 4.00 -15.39
CA TYR A 58 -10.95 2.57 -15.06
C TYR A 58 -10.09 2.34 -13.83
N GLU A 59 -10.32 1.27 -13.14
CA GLU A 59 -9.59 0.96 -11.92
C GLU A 59 -8.12 0.64 -12.24
N VAL A 60 -7.23 1.35 -11.57
CA VAL A 60 -5.79 1.05 -11.55
C VAL A 60 -5.35 0.97 -10.11
N ARG A 61 -4.62 -0.05 -9.77
CA ARG A 61 -4.20 -0.31 -8.40
C ARG A 61 -2.73 -0.71 -8.36
N HIS A 62 -2.02 -0.08 -7.46
CA HIS A 62 -0.62 -0.43 -7.15
C HIS A 62 -0.52 -0.74 -5.66
N ARG A 63 0.26 -1.74 -5.32
CA ARG A 63 0.43 -2.14 -3.93
C ARG A 63 1.89 -2.42 -3.65
N TRP A 64 2.34 -1.98 -2.47
CA TRP A 64 3.72 -2.18 -2.02
C TRP A 64 3.75 -2.68 -0.59
N THR A 65 4.75 -3.51 -0.29
CA THR A 65 5.09 -3.88 1.08
C THR A 65 6.20 -2.96 1.55
N VAL A 66 6.04 -2.35 2.71
CA VAL A 66 6.99 -1.38 3.25
C VAL A 66 7.24 -1.65 4.72
N ALA A 67 8.43 -1.29 5.20
CA ALA A 67 8.69 -1.28 6.63
C ALA A 67 7.87 -0.16 7.28
N GLY A 68 7.27 -0.42 8.44
CA GLY A 68 6.39 0.55 9.09
C GLY A 68 7.05 1.88 9.37
N GLU A 69 8.35 1.88 9.71
CA GLU A 69 9.13 3.08 9.93
C GLU A 69 9.33 3.92 8.68
N ARG A 70 9.15 3.32 7.51
CA ARG A 70 9.32 3.97 6.21
C ARG A 70 7.99 4.35 5.55
N ARG A 71 6.86 4.00 6.16
CA ARG A 71 5.55 4.22 5.53
C ARG A 71 5.27 5.67 5.18
N GLY A 72 5.63 6.61 6.06
CA GLY A 72 5.43 8.02 5.80
C GLY A 72 6.23 8.52 4.62
N GLN A 73 7.48 8.08 4.51
CA GLN A 73 8.36 8.41 3.40
C GLN A 73 7.83 7.82 2.08
N VAL A 74 7.37 6.57 2.12
CA VAL A 74 6.81 5.91 0.94
C VAL A 74 5.51 6.56 0.51
N LEU A 75 4.63 6.91 1.45
CA LEU A 75 3.39 7.64 1.16
C LEU A 75 3.69 8.94 0.45
N ALA A 76 4.62 9.74 0.98
CA ALA A 76 4.99 11.02 0.37
C ALA A 76 5.59 10.84 -1.02
N SER A 77 6.41 9.81 -1.21
CA SER A 77 7.01 9.48 -2.49
C SER A 77 5.96 9.11 -3.54
N VAL A 78 5.03 8.23 -3.18
CA VAL A 78 3.95 7.81 -4.07
C VAL A 78 3.05 8.99 -4.43
N GLU A 79 2.67 9.78 -3.44
CA GLU A 79 1.85 10.97 -3.65
C GLU A 79 2.51 11.93 -4.65
N GLY A 80 3.78 12.23 -4.44
CA GLY A 80 4.53 13.13 -5.33
C GLY A 80 4.67 12.58 -6.73
N GLN A 81 4.97 11.29 -6.87
CA GLN A 81 5.11 10.65 -8.18
C GLN A 81 3.80 10.65 -8.95
N LEU A 82 2.71 10.30 -8.30
CA LEU A 82 1.39 10.31 -8.92
C LEU A 82 0.95 11.72 -9.32
N ALA A 83 1.24 12.71 -8.47
CA ALA A 83 0.92 14.11 -8.78
C ALA A 83 1.68 14.62 -10.02
N ARG A 84 2.85 14.07 -10.30
CA ARG A 84 3.64 14.41 -11.48
C ARG A 84 3.28 13.56 -12.71
N GLY A 85 2.35 12.63 -12.57
CA GLY A 85 1.98 11.72 -13.66
C GLY A 85 3.01 10.63 -13.92
N GLU A 86 3.89 10.38 -12.97
CA GLU A 86 4.91 9.34 -13.08
C GLU A 86 4.35 7.99 -12.63
N HIS A 87 4.91 6.92 -13.19
CA HIS A 87 4.65 5.59 -12.67
C HIS A 87 5.27 5.48 -11.27
N PRO A 88 4.48 5.18 -10.22
CA PRO A 88 5.00 5.21 -8.86
C PRO A 88 6.00 4.09 -8.61
N ARG A 89 7.21 4.49 -8.22
CA ARG A 89 8.30 3.57 -7.86
C ARG A 89 8.99 4.09 -6.60
N PRO A 90 8.32 4.01 -5.46
CA PRO A 90 8.90 4.49 -4.22
C PRO A 90 10.11 3.65 -3.80
N ARG A 91 11.11 4.32 -3.24
CA ARG A 91 12.26 3.63 -2.64
C ARG A 91 11.83 2.95 -1.35
N ASN A 92 12.53 1.89 -0.99
CA ASN A 92 12.28 1.13 0.24
C ASN A 92 10.89 0.49 0.29
N ALA A 93 10.35 0.18 -0.87
CA ALA A 93 9.07 -0.50 -1.00
C ALA A 93 9.18 -1.60 -2.04
N LYS A 94 8.60 -2.74 -1.71
CA LYS A 94 8.55 -3.88 -2.62
C LYS A 94 7.19 -3.90 -3.29
N GLN A 95 7.17 -3.71 -4.59
CA GLN A 95 5.91 -3.75 -5.34
C GLN A 95 5.39 -5.17 -5.42
N GLU A 96 4.10 -5.34 -5.11
CA GLU A 96 3.42 -6.61 -5.25
C GLU A 96 2.85 -6.74 -6.65
N THR A 97 2.90 -7.95 -7.17
CA THR A 97 2.22 -8.27 -8.43
C THR A 97 0.75 -8.53 -8.13
N LEU A 98 -0.11 -7.79 -8.78
CA LEU A 98 -1.56 -7.92 -8.63
C LEU A 98 -2.18 -8.73 -9.75
#